data_b5db85f454ec8cb86efad3516bbbf5d2
#
_entry.id   b5db85f454ec8cb86efad3516bbbf5d2
#
_cell.length_a   1.000
_cell.length_b   1.000
_cell.length_c   1.000
_cell.angle_alpha   90.00
_cell.angle_beta   90.00
_cell.angle_gamma   90.00
#
_symmetry.space_group_name_H-M   'P 1'
#
loop_
_entity.id
_entity.type
_entity.pdbx_description
1 polymer ?
#
loop_
_entity_poly.entity_id
_entity_poly.type
_entity_poly.pdbx_seq_one_letter_code
_entity_poly.pdbx_strand_id
1 'polypeptide(L)'
;MTKPQLIDLIALAQRGDYTGMNFVILARLSTEAKSRKRAKKRAKAERKGKKLAVTGMDINNRDEQVNACTERIESRGGKVVFVYMEPHTSAWKKKRVQQPDGTFKYLVVRPVYRKVLADMAKGVCSENGERIDALMILDVDRLTRDNRDLEDAIDVVVYNKRPILDWRGSLDLLTEYGRTQARGIVAHKNGQSADTAFRVSQKHKAMQREGIPAGGTRPFGWKKDRRTLHKTEAPLLKAAALDVLGGRSRNSIVAEWNKAGITTSRGNPWTVDALTLVLRNPRICGHRMITVQNVDESNGETLSRHVITLLDDKGKPVKGKWKRIIKPEQWDVLVEIIGERPNRGDGRNARKYLFTGTLRCGKDGCDQRLRAVKASASSGKPEGFFYYQCPSSAQGGCGGIRIDGWEVDKYLSKIVVAKYEQQTARREAVAAPAKWTKEAELAAVQEDIADLKKARRERKISAERYYADLNGYEAELSKLSAARNAFLRKQYATAGKPVNLRQDWPGLTLAEQRAYVERTLSAVTVLPAGAKRRVPVETRLIPVPVADDDAA
;
A
#
# COMPACT_ATOMS: atom_id res chain seq x y z
N MET A 1 36.63 -14.27 -50.26
CA MET A 1 36.07 -15.26 -49.31
C MET A 1 34.59 -15.39 -49.61
N THR A 2 34.17 -16.50 -50.22
CA THR A 2 32.78 -16.85 -50.51
C THR A 2 31.99 -16.92 -49.18
N LYS A 3 30.85 -16.22 -49.09
CA LYS A 3 29.97 -16.30 -47.93
C LYS A 3 29.56 -17.76 -47.72
N PRO A 4 29.86 -18.40 -46.56
CA PRO A 4 29.33 -19.74 -46.30
C PRO A 4 27.81 -19.69 -46.42
N GLN A 5 27.23 -20.61 -47.18
CA GLN A 5 25.78 -20.66 -47.34
C GLN A 5 25.16 -20.97 -45.95
N LEU A 6 24.03 -20.39 -45.62
CA LEU A 6 23.36 -20.56 -44.32
C LEU A 6 23.07 -22.03 -43.96
N ILE A 7 22.96 -22.89 -45.00
CA ILE A 7 22.77 -24.35 -44.88
C ILE A 7 23.99 -25.00 -44.23
N ASP A 8 25.18 -24.53 -44.51
CA ASP A 8 26.43 -25.08 -43.98
C ASP A 8 26.59 -24.81 -42.48
N LEU A 9 26.11 -23.66 -42.00
CA LEU A 9 26.16 -23.32 -40.57
C LEU A 9 25.26 -24.22 -39.69
N ILE A 10 24.11 -24.65 -40.23
CA ILE A 10 23.23 -25.59 -39.55
C ILE A 10 23.90 -26.97 -39.45
N ALA A 11 24.48 -27.45 -40.54
CA ALA A 11 25.17 -28.74 -40.56
C ALA A 11 26.39 -28.76 -39.63
N LEU A 12 27.14 -27.66 -39.56
CA LEU A 12 28.25 -27.48 -38.62
C LEU A 12 27.75 -27.48 -37.17
N ALA A 13 26.72 -26.70 -36.89
CA ALA A 13 26.12 -26.63 -35.53
C ALA A 13 25.59 -27.99 -35.05
N GLN A 14 24.97 -28.79 -35.94
CA GLN A 14 24.51 -30.15 -35.64
C GLN A 14 25.64 -31.12 -35.29
N ARG A 15 26.79 -30.98 -35.96
CA ARG A 15 28.01 -31.76 -35.70
C ARG A 15 28.76 -31.26 -34.44
N GLY A 16 28.33 -30.12 -33.89
CA GLY A 16 28.99 -29.48 -32.76
C GLY A 16 30.30 -28.77 -33.11
N ASP A 17 30.52 -28.48 -34.39
CA ASP A 17 31.59 -27.64 -34.89
C ASP A 17 31.09 -26.20 -35.07
N TYR A 18 31.72 -25.24 -34.39
CA TYR A 18 31.34 -23.84 -34.41
C TYR A 18 32.35 -22.95 -35.14
N THR A 19 33.27 -23.55 -35.89
CA THR A 19 34.33 -22.86 -36.61
C THR A 19 33.77 -21.78 -37.53
N GLY A 20 34.19 -20.53 -37.33
CA GLY A 20 33.76 -19.36 -38.13
C GLY A 20 32.35 -18.86 -37.83
N MET A 21 31.67 -19.39 -36.83
CA MET A 21 30.35 -18.94 -36.39
C MET A 21 30.45 -17.85 -35.32
N ASN A 22 29.63 -16.82 -35.48
CA ASN A 22 29.45 -15.75 -34.52
C ASN A 22 28.23 -16.02 -33.62
N PHE A 23 28.47 -16.15 -32.35
CA PHE A 23 27.44 -16.45 -31.36
C PHE A 23 27.04 -15.22 -30.54
N VAL A 24 25.77 -15.13 -30.24
CA VAL A 24 25.28 -14.31 -29.12
C VAL A 24 24.85 -15.20 -27.98
N ILE A 25 24.95 -14.69 -26.77
CA ILE A 25 24.52 -15.41 -25.56
C ILE A 25 23.33 -14.69 -24.95
N LEU A 26 22.29 -15.42 -24.53
CA LEU A 26 21.20 -14.90 -23.72
C LEU A 26 21.35 -15.40 -22.28
N ALA A 27 21.69 -14.49 -21.36
CA ALA A 27 21.80 -14.76 -19.93
C ALA A 27 20.65 -14.10 -19.14
N ARG A 28 20.07 -14.83 -18.18
CA ARG A 28 18.93 -14.36 -17.36
C ARG A 28 19.13 -14.63 -15.89
N LEU A 29 18.80 -13.62 -15.06
CA LEU A 29 18.74 -13.76 -13.61
C LEU A 29 17.44 -14.38 -13.14
N SER A 30 17.50 -15.33 -12.21
CA SER A 30 16.31 -15.89 -11.57
C SER A 30 15.77 -15.03 -10.42
N THR A 31 16.61 -14.29 -9.67
CA THR A 31 16.20 -13.33 -8.62
C THR A 31 17.37 -12.47 -8.11
N GLU A 32 17.30 -11.14 -8.27
CA GLU A 32 18.30 -10.18 -7.77
C GLU A 32 18.44 -10.22 -6.22
N ALA A 33 17.34 -10.47 -5.51
CA ALA A 33 17.33 -10.56 -4.04
C ALA A 33 18.08 -11.77 -3.48
N LYS A 34 18.12 -12.89 -4.21
CA LYS A 34 18.90 -14.09 -3.80
C LYS A 34 20.39 -13.87 -4.05
N SER A 35 20.75 -13.21 -5.16
CA SER A 35 22.12 -12.84 -5.50
C SER A 35 22.73 -11.90 -4.44
N ARG A 36 22.05 -10.80 -4.09
CA ARG A 36 22.51 -9.85 -3.05
C ARG A 36 22.66 -10.49 -1.66
N LYS A 37 21.77 -11.42 -1.27
CA LYS A 37 21.89 -12.15 0.00
C LYS A 37 23.08 -13.13 -0.01
N ARG A 38 23.33 -13.81 -1.13
CA ARG A 38 24.49 -14.70 -1.29
C ARG A 38 25.80 -13.93 -1.32
N ALA A 39 25.87 -12.81 -2.05
CA ALA A 39 27.02 -11.91 -2.05
C ALA A 39 27.35 -11.39 -0.65
N LYS A 40 26.34 -10.93 0.11
CA LYS A 40 26.51 -10.53 1.51
C LYS A 40 26.96 -11.70 2.43
N LYS A 41 26.50 -12.93 2.16
CA LYS A 41 26.90 -14.12 2.92
C LYS A 41 28.33 -14.54 2.58
N ARG A 42 28.76 -14.44 1.31
CA ARG A 42 30.15 -14.65 0.85
C ARG A 42 31.09 -13.61 1.48
N ALA A 43 30.80 -12.31 1.33
CA ALA A 43 31.60 -11.24 1.93
C ALA A 43 31.72 -11.36 3.47
N LYS A 44 30.65 -11.81 4.14
CA LYS A 44 30.69 -12.06 5.59
C LYS A 44 31.49 -13.31 5.99
N ALA A 45 31.55 -14.32 5.12
CA ALA A 45 32.34 -15.52 5.35
C ALA A 45 33.85 -15.27 5.08
N GLU A 46 34.17 -14.53 4.02
CA GLU A 46 35.51 -14.07 3.69
C GLU A 46 36.09 -13.19 4.80
N ARG A 47 35.33 -12.25 5.35
CA ARG A 47 35.73 -11.46 6.54
C ARG A 47 35.97 -12.30 7.80
N LYS A 48 35.46 -13.53 7.84
CA LYS A 48 35.65 -14.48 8.93
C LYS A 48 36.69 -15.58 8.64
N GLY A 49 37.44 -15.46 7.55
CA GLY A 49 38.46 -16.46 7.15
C GLY A 49 37.91 -17.85 6.78
N LYS A 50 36.55 -17.96 6.59
CA LYS A 50 35.93 -19.22 6.21
C LYS A 50 35.82 -19.31 4.71
N LYS A 51 36.63 -20.16 4.05
CA LYS A 51 36.40 -20.58 2.66
C LYS A 51 35.07 -21.35 2.62
N LEU A 52 34.05 -20.77 2.01
CA LEU A 52 32.85 -21.54 1.65
C LEU A 52 33.26 -22.47 0.48
N ALA A 53 33.09 -23.75 0.67
CA ALA A 53 33.27 -24.74 -0.38
C ALA A 53 32.32 -24.39 -1.54
N VAL A 54 32.87 -24.16 -2.72
CA VAL A 54 32.10 -23.97 -3.96
C VAL A 54 31.69 -25.38 -4.39
N THR A 55 30.55 -25.84 -3.92
CA THR A 55 29.95 -27.08 -4.38
C THR A 55 29.10 -26.76 -5.62
N GLY A 56 29.65 -27.03 -6.80
CA GLY A 56 28.93 -26.97 -8.08
C GLY A 56 28.78 -25.58 -8.71
N MET A 57 28.58 -25.56 -10.03
CA MET A 57 28.27 -24.39 -10.83
C MET A 57 27.00 -23.69 -10.29
N ASP A 58 27.09 -22.44 -9.84
CA ASP A 58 25.91 -21.67 -9.42
C ASP A 58 25.15 -21.16 -10.66
N ILE A 59 24.34 -22.03 -11.26
CA ILE A 59 23.51 -21.81 -12.45
C ILE A 59 22.65 -20.51 -12.36
N ASN A 60 22.56 -19.93 -11.18
CA ASN A 60 21.83 -18.68 -10.95
C ASN A 60 22.73 -17.43 -11.01
N ASN A 61 24.05 -17.59 -11.12
CA ASN A 61 24.98 -16.48 -11.32
C ASN A 61 25.10 -16.18 -12.81
N ARG A 62 24.97 -14.90 -13.19
CA ARG A 62 25.07 -14.43 -14.57
C ARG A 62 26.42 -14.73 -15.19
N ASP A 63 27.46 -14.41 -14.45
CA ASP A 63 28.83 -14.52 -14.90
C ASP A 63 29.18 -16.00 -15.15
N GLU A 64 28.72 -16.91 -14.31
CA GLU A 64 28.88 -18.35 -14.51
C GLU A 64 28.11 -18.89 -15.71
N GLN A 65 26.90 -18.34 -15.99
CA GLN A 65 26.14 -18.69 -17.22
C GLN A 65 26.89 -18.25 -18.49
N VAL A 66 27.37 -17.00 -18.48
CA VAL A 66 28.11 -16.43 -19.61
C VAL A 66 29.42 -17.20 -19.81
N ASN A 67 30.21 -17.39 -18.77
CA ASN A 67 31.48 -18.08 -18.83
C ASN A 67 31.33 -19.52 -19.37
N ALA A 68 30.35 -20.28 -18.88
CA ALA A 68 30.09 -21.63 -19.36
C ALA A 68 29.70 -21.67 -20.85
N CYS A 69 28.85 -20.74 -21.29
CA CYS A 69 28.48 -20.64 -22.70
C CYS A 69 29.66 -20.20 -23.56
N THR A 70 30.46 -19.23 -23.10
CA THR A 70 31.64 -18.74 -23.80
C THR A 70 32.67 -19.87 -23.98
N GLU A 71 33.02 -20.55 -22.90
CA GLU A 71 33.95 -21.70 -22.93
C GLU A 71 33.48 -22.79 -23.92
N ARG A 72 32.16 -23.08 -23.92
CA ARG A 72 31.57 -24.06 -24.85
C ARG A 72 31.67 -23.63 -26.32
N ILE A 73 31.47 -22.33 -26.60
CA ILE A 73 31.54 -21.78 -27.97
C ILE A 73 33.00 -21.78 -28.44
N GLU A 74 33.90 -21.21 -27.64
CA GLU A 74 35.31 -21.04 -27.99
C GLU A 74 36.05 -22.37 -28.12
N SER A 75 35.79 -23.34 -27.23
CA SER A 75 36.36 -24.69 -27.31
C SER A 75 35.98 -25.45 -28.60
N ARG A 76 34.98 -24.96 -29.34
CA ARG A 76 34.50 -25.54 -30.60
C ARG A 76 34.75 -24.63 -31.81
N GLY A 77 35.61 -23.62 -31.67
CA GLY A 77 36.04 -22.74 -32.77
C GLY A 77 35.10 -21.59 -33.07
N GLY A 78 34.06 -21.35 -32.29
CA GLY A 78 33.14 -20.22 -32.43
C GLY A 78 33.64 -18.96 -31.74
N LYS A 79 33.04 -17.81 -32.07
CA LYS A 79 33.30 -16.50 -31.46
C LYS A 79 32.04 -15.96 -30.79
N VAL A 80 32.16 -15.45 -29.56
CA VAL A 80 31.08 -14.69 -28.90
C VAL A 80 31.17 -13.22 -29.30
N VAL A 81 30.13 -12.69 -29.95
CA VAL A 81 30.09 -11.31 -30.44
C VAL A 81 29.30 -10.37 -29.50
N PHE A 82 28.29 -10.89 -28.81
CA PHE A 82 27.53 -10.10 -27.85
C PHE A 82 26.82 -10.96 -26.80
N VAL A 83 26.57 -10.37 -25.59
CA VAL A 83 25.86 -11.02 -24.50
C VAL A 83 24.64 -10.21 -24.14
N TYR A 84 23.47 -10.74 -24.43
CA TYR A 84 22.19 -10.14 -24.02
C TYR A 84 21.86 -10.50 -22.57
N MET A 85 21.73 -9.47 -21.76
CA MET A 85 21.41 -9.62 -20.34
C MET A 85 19.93 -9.34 -20.08
N GLU A 86 19.11 -10.39 -19.91
CA GLU A 86 17.72 -10.18 -19.57
C GLU A 86 17.59 -9.78 -18.09
N PRO A 87 16.97 -8.61 -17.80
CA PRO A 87 16.68 -8.21 -16.42
C PRO A 87 15.71 -9.22 -15.80
N HIS A 88 15.58 -9.14 -14.47
CA HIS A 88 14.76 -10.04 -13.68
C HIS A 88 13.27 -10.05 -14.10
N THR A 89 12.97 -10.62 -15.23
CA THR A 89 11.63 -10.77 -15.79
C THR A 89 11.14 -12.20 -15.57
N SER A 90 9.92 -12.37 -15.09
CA SER A 90 9.31 -13.69 -14.97
C SER A 90 9.03 -14.25 -16.36
N ALA A 91 9.59 -15.42 -16.68
CA ALA A 91 9.30 -16.12 -17.93
C ALA A 91 7.90 -16.78 -17.96
N TRP A 92 7.11 -16.59 -16.89
CA TRP A 92 5.81 -17.22 -16.72
C TRP A 92 4.69 -16.22 -16.41
N LYS A 93 4.99 -15.10 -15.72
CA LYS A 93 3.98 -14.13 -15.30
C LYS A 93 3.53 -13.29 -16.49
N LYS A 94 2.32 -13.54 -16.96
CA LYS A 94 1.69 -12.76 -18.02
C LYS A 94 1.29 -11.38 -17.52
N LYS A 95 1.50 -10.37 -18.34
CA LYS A 95 1.00 -9.01 -18.19
C LYS A 95 0.01 -8.74 -19.31
N ARG A 96 -0.98 -7.92 -19.04
CA ARG A 96 -1.88 -7.43 -20.05
C ARG A 96 -1.15 -6.40 -20.92
N VAL A 97 -1.16 -6.59 -22.21
CA VAL A 97 -0.49 -5.74 -23.21
C VAL A 97 -1.50 -5.34 -24.26
N GLN A 98 -1.66 -4.04 -24.47
CA GLN A 98 -2.49 -3.51 -25.54
C GLN A 98 -1.81 -3.77 -26.88
N GLN A 99 -2.57 -4.28 -27.83
CA GLN A 99 -2.11 -4.52 -29.19
C GLN A 99 -2.34 -3.26 -30.04
N PRO A 100 -1.67 -3.10 -31.18
CA PRO A 100 -1.88 -1.96 -32.08
C PRO A 100 -3.32 -1.81 -32.57
N ASP A 101 -4.07 -2.90 -32.62
CA ASP A 101 -5.49 -2.95 -33.00
C ASP A 101 -6.44 -2.55 -31.86
N GLY A 102 -5.90 -2.06 -30.73
CA GLY A 102 -6.67 -1.69 -29.53
C GLY A 102 -7.10 -2.85 -28.65
N THR A 103 -6.95 -4.11 -29.09
CA THR A 103 -7.26 -5.30 -28.29
C THR A 103 -6.21 -5.54 -27.21
N PHE A 104 -6.56 -6.37 -26.21
CA PHE A 104 -5.63 -6.70 -25.14
C PHE A 104 -5.30 -8.19 -25.13
N LYS A 105 -3.99 -8.49 -25.05
CA LYS A 105 -3.50 -9.87 -24.88
C LYS A 105 -2.69 -10.03 -23.61
N TYR A 106 -2.82 -11.19 -22.98
CA TYR A 106 -1.99 -11.54 -21.82
C TYR A 106 -0.72 -12.22 -22.29
N LEU A 107 0.39 -11.47 -22.30
CA LEU A 107 1.69 -11.92 -22.78
C LEU A 107 2.74 -11.86 -21.67
N VAL A 108 3.73 -12.72 -21.78
CA VAL A 108 4.96 -12.59 -21.00
C VAL A 108 5.79 -11.46 -21.63
N VAL A 109 6.00 -10.36 -20.88
CA VAL A 109 6.72 -9.18 -21.40
C VAL A 109 8.22 -9.40 -21.19
N ARG A 110 8.94 -9.63 -22.27
CA ARG A 110 10.38 -9.93 -22.32
C ARG A 110 11.06 -9.10 -23.42
N PRO A 111 11.34 -7.81 -23.18
CA PRO A 111 11.85 -6.93 -24.23
C PRO A 111 13.22 -7.37 -24.75
N VAL A 112 14.13 -7.84 -23.88
CA VAL A 112 15.46 -8.33 -24.32
C VAL A 112 15.33 -9.60 -25.14
N TYR A 113 14.49 -10.54 -24.71
CA TYR A 113 14.21 -11.74 -25.50
C TYR A 113 13.68 -11.42 -26.91
N ARG A 114 12.71 -10.50 -27.02
CA ARG A 114 12.16 -10.05 -28.30
C ARG A 114 13.22 -9.39 -29.16
N LYS A 115 14.12 -8.59 -28.55
CA LYS A 115 15.25 -7.99 -29.24
C LYS A 115 16.21 -9.02 -29.77
N VAL A 116 16.58 -10.03 -28.96
CA VAL A 116 17.46 -11.14 -29.41
C VAL A 116 16.87 -11.85 -30.62
N LEU A 117 15.59 -12.21 -30.58
CA LEU A 117 14.94 -12.88 -31.71
C LEU A 117 14.91 -12.01 -32.98
N ALA A 118 14.65 -10.70 -32.82
CA ALA A 118 14.64 -9.75 -33.94
C ALA A 118 16.04 -9.59 -34.57
N ASP A 119 17.08 -9.51 -33.73
CA ASP A 119 18.48 -9.44 -34.20
C ASP A 119 18.93 -10.76 -34.84
N MET A 120 18.53 -11.90 -34.28
CA MET A 120 18.70 -13.21 -34.86
C MET A 120 18.01 -13.32 -36.24
N ALA A 121 16.76 -12.84 -36.37
CA ALA A 121 16.04 -12.86 -37.63
C ALA A 121 16.76 -12.02 -38.70
N LYS A 122 17.28 -10.84 -38.32
CA LYS A 122 18.07 -9.97 -39.22
C LYS A 122 19.48 -10.51 -39.51
N GLY A 123 20.05 -11.26 -38.57
CA GLY A 123 21.41 -11.77 -38.63
C GLY A 123 22.48 -10.76 -38.28
N VAL A 124 22.11 -9.68 -37.63
CA VAL A 124 23.02 -8.59 -37.22
C VAL A 124 22.65 -8.14 -35.81
N CYS A 125 23.64 -8.01 -34.97
CA CYS A 125 23.48 -7.48 -33.63
C CYS A 125 23.21 -5.98 -33.69
N SER A 126 22.07 -5.53 -33.18
CA SER A 126 21.71 -4.12 -33.19
C SER A 126 22.55 -3.25 -32.25
N GLU A 127 23.34 -3.85 -31.35
CA GLU A 127 24.20 -3.12 -30.41
C GLU A 127 25.58 -2.77 -30.98
N ASN A 128 26.16 -3.65 -31.79
CA ASN A 128 27.53 -3.48 -32.28
C ASN A 128 27.68 -3.67 -33.79
N GLY A 129 26.59 -4.00 -34.50
CA GLY A 129 26.61 -4.23 -35.95
C GLY A 129 27.27 -5.53 -36.40
N GLU A 130 27.74 -6.40 -35.49
CA GLU A 130 28.39 -7.67 -35.88
C GLU A 130 27.36 -8.70 -36.39
N ARG A 131 27.82 -9.57 -37.31
CA ARG A 131 27.00 -10.67 -37.82
C ARG A 131 26.70 -11.68 -36.71
N ILE A 132 25.46 -12.15 -36.68
CA ILE A 132 25.00 -13.22 -35.76
C ILE A 132 24.66 -14.46 -36.58
N ASP A 133 25.26 -15.59 -36.22
CA ASP A 133 24.98 -16.88 -36.85
C ASP A 133 24.17 -17.80 -35.95
N ALA A 134 24.37 -17.73 -34.63
CA ALA A 134 23.69 -18.60 -33.66
C ALA A 134 23.46 -17.93 -32.32
N LEU A 135 22.50 -18.46 -31.55
CA LEU A 135 22.27 -18.11 -30.15
C LEU A 135 22.67 -19.29 -29.26
N MET A 136 23.43 -19.01 -28.20
CA MET A 136 23.72 -19.97 -27.13
C MET A 136 23.02 -19.58 -25.87
N ILE A 137 22.41 -20.55 -25.20
CA ILE A 137 21.79 -20.43 -23.88
C ILE A 137 22.33 -21.50 -22.93
N LEU A 138 22.25 -21.29 -21.63
CA LEU A 138 22.68 -22.29 -20.65
C LEU A 138 21.75 -23.52 -20.60
N ASP A 139 20.44 -23.27 -20.61
CA ASP A 139 19.37 -24.29 -20.46
C ASP A 139 18.08 -23.75 -21.08
N VAL A 140 17.19 -24.62 -21.52
CA VAL A 140 15.86 -24.30 -22.05
C VAL A 140 15.06 -23.36 -21.12
N ASP A 141 15.20 -23.51 -19.80
CA ASP A 141 14.60 -22.61 -18.82
C ASP A 141 15.05 -21.14 -18.95
N ARG A 142 16.20 -20.90 -19.58
CA ARG A 142 16.70 -19.55 -19.84
C ARG A 142 16.12 -19.00 -21.12
N LEU A 143 15.80 -19.86 -22.07
CA LEU A 143 15.09 -19.45 -23.28
C LEU A 143 13.67 -19.06 -22.95
N THR A 144 12.85 -20.01 -22.54
CA THR A 144 11.43 -19.74 -22.25
C THR A 144 10.78 -20.77 -21.34
N ARG A 145 9.61 -20.42 -20.80
CA ARG A 145 8.63 -21.30 -20.14
C ARG A 145 7.22 -21.08 -20.69
N ASP A 146 7.08 -20.35 -21.79
CA ASP A 146 5.82 -20.11 -22.47
C ASP A 146 5.93 -20.67 -23.90
N ASN A 147 4.95 -21.47 -24.31
CA ASN A 147 4.96 -22.12 -25.63
C ASN A 147 4.90 -21.11 -26.78
N ARG A 148 4.29 -19.94 -26.60
CA ARG A 148 4.28 -18.88 -27.63
C ARG A 148 5.66 -18.32 -27.87
N ASP A 149 6.41 -18.05 -26.79
CA ASP A 149 7.80 -17.61 -26.91
C ASP A 149 8.68 -18.69 -27.57
N LEU A 150 8.37 -19.99 -27.35
CA LEU A 150 9.05 -21.08 -28.01
C LEU A 150 8.77 -21.10 -29.51
N GLU A 151 7.53 -20.92 -29.94
CA GLU A 151 7.18 -20.88 -31.36
C GLU A 151 7.90 -19.72 -32.09
N ASP A 152 7.96 -18.52 -31.45
CA ASP A 152 8.74 -17.41 -32.02
C ASP A 152 10.23 -17.74 -32.17
N ALA A 153 10.82 -18.53 -31.25
CA ALA A 153 12.20 -19.00 -31.38
C ALA A 153 12.35 -20.07 -32.46
N ILE A 154 11.38 -20.97 -32.60
CA ILE A 154 11.34 -21.98 -33.65
C ILE A 154 11.29 -21.31 -35.05
N ASP A 155 10.47 -20.25 -35.18
CA ASP A 155 10.37 -19.51 -36.44
C ASP A 155 11.73 -18.93 -36.88
N VAL A 156 12.50 -18.37 -35.94
CA VAL A 156 13.86 -17.87 -36.24
C VAL A 156 14.78 -19.00 -36.73
N VAL A 157 14.69 -20.18 -36.12
CA VAL A 157 15.52 -21.32 -36.52
C VAL A 157 15.09 -21.86 -37.88
N VAL A 158 13.79 -22.02 -38.10
CA VAL A 158 13.23 -22.65 -39.31
C VAL A 158 13.35 -21.73 -40.53
N TYR A 159 12.91 -20.46 -40.39
CA TYR A 159 12.82 -19.53 -41.52
C TYR A 159 14.10 -18.74 -41.73
N ASN A 160 14.79 -18.32 -40.67
CA ASN A 160 16.02 -17.54 -40.80
C ASN A 160 17.30 -18.43 -40.79
N LYS A 161 17.16 -19.74 -40.59
CA LYS A 161 18.27 -20.71 -40.61
C LYS A 161 19.37 -20.39 -39.58
N ARG A 162 19.02 -19.81 -38.43
CA ARG A 162 19.96 -19.49 -37.35
C ARG A 162 19.69 -20.36 -36.15
N PRO A 163 20.61 -21.29 -35.82
CA PRO A 163 20.43 -22.24 -34.73
C PRO A 163 20.39 -21.57 -33.36
N ILE A 164 19.49 -22.09 -32.48
CA ILE A 164 19.47 -21.80 -31.05
C ILE A 164 19.90 -23.07 -30.33
N LEU A 165 20.99 -23.01 -29.61
CA LEU A 165 21.63 -24.15 -28.96
C LEU A 165 21.69 -23.94 -27.46
N ASP A 166 21.61 -25.02 -26.68
CA ASP A 166 21.84 -24.98 -25.25
C ASP A 166 23.20 -25.59 -24.88
N TRP A 167 23.75 -25.12 -23.76
CA TRP A 167 25.03 -25.61 -23.24
C TRP A 167 25.06 -27.11 -23.02
N ARG A 168 23.94 -27.71 -22.63
CA ARG A 168 23.81 -29.15 -22.37
C ARG A 168 23.69 -29.97 -23.64
N GLY A 169 23.31 -29.35 -24.76
CA GLY A 169 23.01 -30.06 -26.00
C GLY A 169 21.69 -30.81 -25.97
N SER A 170 20.79 -30.42 -25.08
CA SER A 170 19.48 -31.07 -24.92
C SER A 170 18.37 -30.41 -25.77
N LEU A 171 18.60 -29.20 -26.27
CA LEU A 171 17.68 -28.46 -27.11
C LEU A 171 18.04 -28.61 -28.58
N ASP A 172 17.20 -29.30 -29.30
CA ASP A 172 17.28 -29.38 -30.77
C ASP A 172 16.05 -28.70 -31.39
N LEU A 173 16.23 -27.52 -31.95
CA LEU A 173 15.20 -26.83 -32.73
C LEU A 173 15.38 -26.94 -34.23
N LEU A 174 16.44 -27.64 -34.67
CA LEU A 174 16.79 -27.81 -36.06
C LEU A 174 15.94 -28.90 -36.74
N THR A 175 15.67 -29.99 -36.00
CA THR A 175 14.89 -31.12 -36.52
C THR A 175 13.41 -31.03 -36.06
N GLU A 176 12.50 -31.62 -36.85
CA GLU A 176 11.07 -31.70 -36.50
C GLU A 176 10.85 -32.47 -35.19
N TYR A 177 11.58 -33.56 -35.03
CA TYR A 177 11.55 -34.35 -33.83
C TYR A 177 11.99 -33.56 -32.58
N GLY A 178 13.12 -32.84 -32.71
CA GLY A 178 13.63 -31.98 -31.63
C GLY A 178 12.69 -30.84 -31.26
N ARG A 179 12.03 -30.20 -32.25
CA ARG A 179 10.99 -29.19 -32.01
C ARG A 179 9.81 -29.76 -31.21
N THR A 180 9.38 -30.97 -31.57
CA THR A 180 8.32 -31.66 -30.85
C THR A 180 8.72 -31.95 -29.40
N GLN A 181 9.94 -32.43 -29.18
CA GLN A 181 10.48 -32.62 -27.81
C GLN A 181 10.59 -31.31 -27.07
N ALA A 182 11.07 -30.23 -27.68
CA ALA A 182 11.18 -28.91 -27.05
C ALA A 182 9.81 -28.39 -26.58
N ARG A 183 8.75 -28.55 -27.41
CA ARG A 183 7.37 -28.21 -27.01
C ARG A 183 6.95 -28.99 -25.78
N GLY A 184 7.22 -30.28 -25.70
CA GLY A 184 6.94 -31.14 -24.56
C GLY A 184 7.69 -30.68 -23.30
N ILE A 185 8.99 -30.38 -23.41
CA ILE A 185 9.81 -29.90 -22.31
C ILE A 185 9.26 -28.56 -21.76
N VAL A 186 8.98 -27.59 -22.64
CA VAL A 186 8.46 -26.27 -22.25
C VAL A 186 7.06 -26.38 -21.63
N ALA A 187 6.17 -27.22 -22.21
CA ALA A 187 4.85 -27.47 -21.65
C ALA A 187 4.93 -28.08 -20.23
N HIS A 188 5.81 -29.06 -20.02
CA HIS A 188 6.05 -29.64 -18.69
C HIS A 188 6.59 -28.62 -17.69
N LYS A 189 7.56 -27.80 -18.06
CA LYS A 189 8.11 -26.72 -17.23
C LYS A 189 7.08 -25.64 -16.90
N ASN A 190 6.20 -25.32 -17.85
CA ASN A 190 5.07 -24.41 -17.64
C ASN A 190 4.09 -25.00 -16.61
N GLY A 191 3.70 -26.29 -16.77
CA GLY A 191 2.87 -27.03 -15.83
C GLY A 191 3.46 -27.02 -14.40
N GLN A 192 4.74 -27.36 -14.23
CA GLN A 192 5.41 -27.32 -12.93
C GLN A 192 5.35 -25.92 -12.28
N SER A 193 5.45 -24.86 -13.10
CA SER A 193 5.33 -23.48 -12.60
C SER A 193 3.91 -23.16 -12.13
N ALA A 194 2.90 -23.62 -12.88
CA ALA A 194 1.48 -23.49 -12.53
C ALA A 194 1.13 -24.29 -11.26
N ASP A 195 1.58 -25.54 -11.15
CA ASP A 195 1.39 -26.38 -9.97
C ASP A 195 2.03 -25.76 -8.71
N THR A 196 3.24 -25.23 -8.86
CA THR A 196 3.91 -24.53 -7.76
C THR A 196 3.10 -23.32 -7.30
N ALA A 197 2.61 -22.50 -8.25
CA ALA A 197 1.76 -21.35 -7.94
C ALA A 197 0.45 -21.76 -7.27
N PHE A 198 -0.18 -22.84 -7.77
CA PHE A 198 -1.40 -23.41 -7.19
C PHE A 198 -1.16 -23.88 -5.75
N ARG A 199 -0.13 -24.70 -5.50
CA ARG A 199 0.22 -25.17 -4.15
C ARG A 199 0.50 -24.03 -3.19
N VAL A 200 1.24 -23.02 -3.62
CA VAL A 200 1.51 -21.80 -2.83
C VAL A 200 0.22 -21.06 -2.52
N SER A 201 -0.67 -20.90 -3.51
CA SER A 201 -1.98 -20.28 -3.33
C SER A 201 -2.84 -21.04 -2.32
N GLN A 202 -2.95 -22.37 -2.44
CA GLN A 202 -3.69 -23.21 -1.50
C GLN A 202 -3.11 -23.12 -0.07
N LYS A 203 -1.78 -23.17 0.05
CA LYS A 203 -1.10 -22.97 1.34
C LYS A 203 -1.47 -21.61 1.96
N HIS A 204 -1.48 -20.54 1.16
CA HIS A 204 -1.87 -19.22 1.67
C HIS A 204 -3.34 -19.17 2.09
N LYS A 205 -4.25 -19.79 1.33
CA LYS A 205 -5.68 -19.91 1.70
C LYS A 205 -5.87 -20.69 3.01
N ALA A 206 -5.18 -21.82 3.17
CA ALA A 206 -5.20 -22.60 4.41
C ALA A 206 -4.69 -21.78 5.60
N MET A 207 -3.52 -21.10 5.45
CA MET A 207 -2.98 -20.20 6.48
C MET A 207 -3.94 -19.05 6.82
N GLN A 208 -4.70 -18.56 5.85
CA GLN A 208 -5.71 -17.52 6.08
C GLN A 208 -6.84 -18.04 6.95
N ARG A 209 -7.43 -19.20 6.60
CA ARG A 209 -8.51 -19.84 7.37
C ARG A 209 -8.08 -20.16 8.81
N GLU A 210 -6.86 -20.62 8.98
CA GLU A 210 -6.29 -20.95 10.30
C GLU A 210 -5.81 -19.74 11.11
N GLY A 211 -5.89 -18.53 10.58
CA GLY A 211 -5.40 -17.31 11.24
C GLY A 211 -3.88 -17.23 11.37
N ILE A 212 -3.12 -18.01 10.62
CA ILE A 212 -1.66 -17.98 10.66
C ILE A 212 -1.14 -16.69 10.01
N PRO A 213 -0.16 -15.98 10.62
CA PRO A 213 0.37 -14.75 10.06
C PRO A 213 1.07 -15.00 8.71
N ALA A 214 0.76 -14.16 7.71
CA ALA A 214 1.43 -14.20 6.41
C ALA A 214 2.92 -13.86 6.51
N GLY A 215 3.69 -14.32 5.54
CA GLY A 215 5.09 -13.93 5.33
C GLY A 215 5.26 -12.42 5.02
N GLY A 216 6.49 -12.00 4.74
CA GLY A 216 6.82 -10.61 4.35
C GLY A 216 7.53 -9.82 5.45
N THR A 217 7.43 -8.48 5.41
CA THR A 217 8.03 -7.58 6.40
C THR A 217 7.43 -7.79 7.79
N ARG A 218 8.25 -7.68 8.83
CA ARG A 218 7.81 -7.73 10.23
C ARG A 218 6.82 -6.59 10.51
N PRO A 219 5.62 -6.85 11.05
CA PRO A 219 4.73 -5.79 11.46
C PRO A 219 5.30 -5.03 12.66
N PHE A 220 5.09 -3.72 12.71
CA PHE A 220 5.43 -2.91 13.88
C PHE A 220 4.55 -3.31 15.08
N GLY A 221 5.16 -3.45 16.24
CA GLY A 221 4.50 -3.96 17.46
C GLY A 221 4.66 -5.46 17.70
N TRP A 222 5.21 -6.24 16.76
CA TRP A 222 5.45 -7.67 16.93
C TRP A 222 6.91 -8.03 16.66
N LYS A 223 7.38 -9.14 17.27
CA LYS A 223 8.71 -9.71 17.03
C LYS A 223 8.80 -10.34 15.63
N LYS A 224 9.97 -10.89 15.27
CA LYS A 224 10.24 -11.58 13.98
C LYS A 224 9.31 -12.78 13.72
N ASP A 225 8.85 -13.47 14.78
CA ASP A 225 7.88 -14.56 14.72
C ASP A 225 6.48 -14.11 14.30
N ARG A 226 6.21 -12.79 14.31
CA ARG A 226 4.92 -12.15 13.99
C ARG A 226 3.76 -12.63 14.87
N ARG A 227 4.02 -13.26 15.99
CA ARG A 227 3.02 -13.77 16.95
C ARG A 227 3.14 -13.09 18.31
N THR A 228 4.36 -12.94 18.78
CA THR A 228 4.67 -12.36 20.08
C THR A 228 4.81 -10.84 19.98
N LEU A 229 4.31 -10.11 20.97
CA LEU A 229 4.44 -8.65 21.02
C LEU A 229 5.89 -8.23 21.25
N HIS A 230 6.28 -7.14 20.60
CA HIS A 230 7.57 -6.48 20.81
C HIS A 230 7.52 -5.64 22.09
N LYS A 231 8.54 -5.78 22.95
CA LYS A 231 8.52 -5.17 24.30
C LYS A 231 8.35 -3.65 24.30
N THR A 232 8.98 -2.95 23.35
CA THR A 232 8.92 -1.47 23.24
C THR A 232 7.88 -0.98 22.26
N GLU A 233 7.77 -1.61 21.08
CA GLU A 233 6.87 -1.13 20.01
C GLU A 233 5.38 -1.37 20.29
N ALA A 234 5.03 -2.48 20.96
CA ALA A 234 3.62 -2.79 21.22
C ALA A 234 2.97 -1.81 22.23
N PRO A 235 3.64 -1.43 23.34
CA PRO A 235 3.12 -0.37 24.20
C PRO A 235 2.96 0.98 23.49
N LEU A 236 3.95 1.37 22.65
CA LEU A 236 3.87 2.60 21.86
C LEU A 236 2.67 2.59 20.91
N LEU A 237 2.45 1.48 20.19
CA LEU A 237 1.32 1.36 19.28
C LEU A 237 -0.01 1.33 20.03
N LYS A 238 -0.07 0.72 21.21
CA LYS A 238 -1.24 0.74 22.08
C LYS A 238 -1.54 2.15 22.55
N ALA A 239 -0.53 2.89 23.03
CA ALA A 239 -0.68 4.28 23.45
C ALA A 239 -1.18 5.15 22.30
N ALA A 240 -0.57 5.05 21.11
CA ALA A 240 -1.01 5.78 19.93
C ALA A 240 -2.48 5.49 19.54
N ALA A 241 -2.92 4.23 19.63
CA ALA A 241 -4.31 3.88 19.37
C ALA A 241 -5.27 4.51 20.41
N LEU A 242 -4.91 4.46 21.70
CA LEU A 242 -5.69 5.07 22.78
C LEU A 242 -5.71 6.61 22.69
N ASP A 243 -4.58 7.22 22.33
CA ASP A 243 -4.45 8.66 22.11
C ASP A 243 -5.38 9.14 20.99
N VAL A 244 -5.43 8.41 19.86
CA VAL A 244 -6.35 8.73 18.76
C VAL A 244 -7.80 8.54 19.19
N LEU A 245 -8.13 7.51 19.95
CA LEU A 245 -9.45 7.32 20.55
C LEU A 245 -9.80 8.48 21.51
N GLY A 246 -8.83 8.94 22.30
CA GLY A 246 -8.93 10.14 23.13
C GLY A 246 -8.97 11.45 22.34
N GLY A 247 -8.79 11.41 21.00
CA GLY A 247 -8.89 12.53 20.06
C GLY A 247 -7.59 13.26 19.79
N ARG A 248 -6.45 12.71 20.22
CA ARG A 248 -5.15 13.24 19.85
C ARG A 248 -4.92 13.12 18.35
N SER A 249 -4.30 14.12 17.74
CA SER A 249 -4.05 14.09 16.30
C SER A 249 -2.94 13.11 15.95
N ARG A 250 -3.10 12.40 14.82
CA ARG A 250 -2.05 11.50 14.29
C ARG A 250 -0.76 12.24 13.91
N ASN A 251 -0.86 13.50 13.49
CA ASN A 251 0.30 14.35 13.19
C ASN A 251 1.18 14.56 14.42
N SER A 252 0.56 14.83 15.57
CA SER A 252 1.25 15.03 16.83
C SER A 252 2.00 13.76 17.28
N ILE A 253 1.34 12.60 17.20
CA ILE A 253 1.97 11.32 17.54
C ILE A 253 3.19 11.04 16.65
N VAL A 254 3.04 11.28 15.34
CA VAL A 254 4.13 11.09 14.37
C VAL A 254 5.29 12.07 14.64
N ALA A 255 5.01 13.32 14.95
CA ALA A 255 6.04 14.31 15.27
C ALA A 255 6.83 13.93 16.53
N GLU A 256 6.12 13.48 17.58
CA GLU A 256 6.73 12.99 18.81
C GLU A 256 7.61 11.75 18.55
N TRP A 257 7.11 10.75 17.82
CA TRP A 257 7.86 9.55 17.51
C TRP A 257 9.13 9.83 16.70
N ASN A 258 9.03 10.73 15.71
CA ASN A 258 10.18 11.13 14.91
C ASN A 258 11.21 11.92 15.73
N LYS A 259 10.75 12.81 16.64
CA LYS A 259 11.62 13.53 17.58
C LYS A 259 12.32 12.57 18.56
N ALA A 260 11.63 11.53 19.01
CA ALA A 260 12.18 10.48 19.87
C ALA A 260 13.05 9.45 19.10
N GLY A 261 13.24 9.60 17.78
CA GLY A 261 14.04 8.68 16.96
C GLY A 261 13.38 7.31 16.74
N ILE A 262 12.07 7.17 16.98
CA ILE A 262 11.34 5.91 16.78
C ILE A 262 11.10 5.73 15.28
N THR A 263 11.59 4.63 14.72
CA THR A 263 11.48 4.31 13.30
C THR A 263 10.48 3.19 13.03
N THR A 264 10.00 3.12 11.79
CA THR A 264 9.18 2.00 11.31
C THR A 264 9.96 0.69 11.31
N SER A 265 9.29 -0.45 11.15
CA SER A 265 9.95 -1.77 11.03
C SER A 265 10.97 -1.88 9.88
N ARG A 266 10.99 -0.93 8.97
CA ARG A 266 11.95 -0.83 7.85
C ARG A 266 13.09 0.15 8.12
N GLY A 267 13.07 0.84 9.27
CA GLY A 267 14.07 1.85 9.65
C GLY A 267 13.80 3.25 9.07
N ASN A 268 12.63 3.49 8.47
CA ASN A 268 12.26 4.79 7.94
C ASN A 268 11.58 5.65 9.01
N PRO A 269 11.63 7.00 8.93
CA PRO A 269 10.82 7.88 9.74
C PRO A 269 9.32 7.59 9.56
N TRP A 270 8.53 7.93 10.56
CA TRP A 270 7.08 7.79 10.49
C TRP A 270 6.46 8.91 9.66
N THR A 271 5.43 8.56 8.92
CA THR A 271 4.51 9.50 8.26
C THR A 271 3.10 9.26 8.79
N VAL A 272 2.24 10.26 8.68
CA VAL A 272 0.82 10.13 9.10
C VAL A 272 0.12 8.99 8.35
N ASP A 273 0.42 8.83 7.06
CA ASP A 273 -0.11 7.72 6.26
C ASP A 273 0.37 6.36 6.77
N ALA A 274 1.66 6.25 7.14
CA ALA A 274 2.21 5.00 7.68
C ALA A 274 1.55 4.63 9.01
N LEU A 275 1.36 5.58 9.92
CA LEU A 275 0.67 5.37 11.19
C LEU A 275 -0.80 5.01 10.94
N THR A 276 -1.48 5.73 10.05
CA THR A 276 -2.87 5.46 9.65
C THR A 276 -3.04 4.03 9.12
N LEU A 277 -2.13 3.57 8.24
CA LEU A 277 -2.16 2.21 7.70
C LEU A 277 -1.97 1.15 8.79
N VAL A 278 -1.12 1.41 9.79
CA VAL A 278 -0.90 0.48 10.90
C VAL A 278 -2.12 0.45 11.83
N LEU A 279 -2.70 1.59 12.17
CA LEU A 279 -3.87 1.69 13.06
C LEU A 279 -5.14 1.10 12.42
N ARG A 280 -5.32 1.26 11.11
CA ARG A 280 -6.45 0.66 10.37
C ARG A 280 -6.30 -0.83 10.10
N ASN A 281 -5.15 -1.40 10.40
CA ASN A 281 -4.92 -2.81 10.12
C ASN A 281 -5.63 -3.69 11.16
N PRO A 282 -6.55 -4.58 10.77
CA PRO A 282 -7.28 -5.48 11.68
C PRO A 282 -6.38 -6.33 12.57
N ARG A 283 -5.11 -6.46 12.19
CA ARG A 283 -4.11 -7.18 12.96
C ARG A 283 -3.98 -6.67 14.39
N ILE A 284 -4.11 -5.36 14.62
CA ILE A 284 -3.90 -4.77 15.96
C ILE A 284 -4.94 -5.22 16.97
N CYS A 285 -6.16 -5.54 16.51
CA CYS A 285 -7.22 -6.10 17.35
C CYS A 285 -7.26 -7.66 17.31
N GLY A 286 -6.32 -8.29 16.58
CA GLY A 286 -6.21 -9.74 16.53
C GLY A 286 -7.00 -10.41 15.42
N HIS A 287 -7.55 -9.66 14.47
CA HIS A 287 -8.29 -10.20 13.34
C HIS A 287 -7.37 -10.48 12.14
N ARG A 288 -7.65 -11.57 11.42
CA ARG A 288 -6.96 -11.90 10.18
C ARG A 288 -7.46 -10.99 9.06
N MET A 289 -6.52 -10.45 8.30
CA MET A 289 -6.82 -9.58 7.17
C MET A 289 -6.54 -10.26 5.84
N ILE A 290 -7.23 -9.80 4.80
CA ILE A 290 -6.93 -10.05 3.39
C ILE A 290 -6.84 -8.72 2.65
N THR A 291 -6.10 -8.72 1.55
CA THR A 291 -6.07 -7.58 0.62
C THR A 291 -6.96 -7.93 -0.57
N VAL A 292 -8.00 -7.15 -0.76
CA VAL A 292 -8.89 -7.23 -1.92
C VAL A 292 -8.42 -6.19 -2.93
N GLN A 293 -8.44 -6.57 -4.20
CA GLN A 293 -8.12 -5.68 -5.30
C GLN A 293 -9.42 -5.43 -6.09
N ASN A 294 -9.77 -4.17 -6.24
CA ASN A 294 -10.78 -3.80 -7.21
C ASN A 294 -10.10 -3.70 -8.56
N VAL A 295 -10.56 -4.50 -9.48
CA VAL A 295 -10.05 -4.56 -10.84
C VAL A 295 -11.12 -3.99 -11.76
N ASP A 296 -10.74 -3.11 -12.64
CA ASP A 296 -11.60 -2.63 -13.70
C ASP A 296 -11.92 -3.80 -14.64
N GLU A 297 -13.19 -4.18 -14.74
CA GLU A 297 -13.63 -5.32 -15.54
C GLU A 297 -13.39 -5.10 -17.03
N SER A 298 -13.43 -3.84 -17.50
CA SER A 298 -13.24 -3.50 -18.92
C SER A 298 -11.77 -3.64 -19.34
N ASN A 299 -10.85 -3.27 -18.45
CA ASN A 299 -9.42 -3.20 -18.80
C ASN A 299 -8.50 -4.05 -17.91
N GLY A 300 -9.00 -4.69 -16.85
CA GLY A 300 -8.23 -5.55 -15.94
C GLY A 300 -7.16 -4.80 -15.12
N GLU A 301 -7.22 -3.46 -15.06
CA GLU A 301 -6.34 -2.67 -14.22
C GLU A 301 -6.76 -2.71 -12.76
N THR A 302 -5.79 -2.76 -11.87
CA THR A 302 -6.08 -2.67 -10.43
C THR A 302 -6.36 -1.21 -10.08
N LEU A 303 -7.62 -0.85 -9.93
CA LEU A 303 -8.07 0.49 -9.54
C LEU A 303 -7.67 0.81 -8.10
N SER A 304 -7.85 -0.15 -7.20
CA SER A 304 -7.54 0.06 -5.78
C SER A 304 -7.23 -1.26 -5.07
N ARG A 305 -6.57 -1.13 -3.92
CA ARG A 305 -6.29 -2.26 -3.00
C ARG A 305 -6.78 -1.89 -1.62
N HIS A 306 -7.67 -2.71 -1.08
CA HIS A 306 -8.23 -2.52 0.25
C HIS A 306 -7.82 -3.67 1.17
N VAL A 307 -7.53 -3.34 2.42
CA VAL A 307 -7.30 -4.33 3.47
C VAL A 307 -8.59 -4.45 4.25
N ILE A 308 -9.15 -5.65 4.25
CA ILE A 308 -10.39 -5.96 4.98
C ILE A 308 -10.16 -7.10 5.96
N THR A 309 -11.03 -7.18 6.96
CA THR A 309 -11.07 -8.31 7.90
C THR A 309 -11.56 -9.56 7.16
N LEU A 310 -10.84 -10.67 7.32
CA LEU A 310 -11.30 -11.96 6.79
C LEU A 310 -12.41 -12.51 7.68
N LEU A 311 -13.53 -12.81 7.08
CA LEU A 311 -14.66 -13.49 7.74
C LEU A 311 -14.59 -15.01 7.49
N ASP A 312 -15.01 -15.78 8.46
CA ASP A 312 -15.20 -17.22 8.34
C ASP A 312 -16.52 -17.55 7.61
N ASP A 313 -16.81 -18.84 7.46
CA ASP A 313 -18.03 -19.30 6.81
C ASP A 313 -19.32 -18.91 7.57
N LYS A 314 -19.20 -18.52 8.85
CA LYS A 314 -20.31 -18.06 9.69
C LYS A 314 -20.42 -16.52 9.72
N GLY A 315 -19.61 -15.81 8.92
CA GLY A 315 -19.58 -14.36 8.89
C GLY A 315 -18.85 -13.70 10.08
N LYS A 316 -18.16 -14.48 10.91
CA LYS A 316 -17.40 -13.96 12.04
C LYS A 316 -15.95 -13.68 11.64
N PRO A 317 -15.30 -12.63 12.22
CA PRO A 317 -13.91 -12.35 11.97
C PRO A 317 -12.99 -13.51 12.34
N VAL A 318 -12.14 -13.95 11.41
CA VAL A 318 -11.13 -14.99 11.67
C VAL A 318 -10.10 -14.46 12.66
N LYS A 319 -9.96 -15.13 13.80
CA LYS A 319 -8.98 -14.79 14.83
C LYS A 319 -7.57 -15.15 14.35
N GLY A 320 -6.65 -14.19 14.43
CA GLY A 320 -5.25 -14.42 14.12
C GLY A 320 -4.51 -15.12 15.25
N LYS A 321 -3.61 -16.06 14.91
CA LYS A 321 -2.73 -16.78 15.86
C LYS A 321 -1.57 -15.87 16.32
N TRP A 322 -1.89 -14.70 16.86
CA TRP A 322 -0.95 -13.72 17.47
C TRP A 322 -1.61 -12.94 18.60
N LYS A 323 -0.80 -12.37 19.48
CA LYS A 323 -1.31 -11.52 20.57
C LYS A 323 -1.80 -10.18 20.01
N ARG A 324 -3.02 -9.77 20.37
CA ARG A 324 -3.61 -8.48 20.02
C ARG A 324 -2.99 -7.35 20.84
N ILE A 325 -3.04 -6.12 20.34
CA ILE A 325 -2.56 -4.90 21.01
C ILE A 325 -3.72 -4.16 21.66
N ILE A 326 -4.86 -4.05 20.96
CA ILE A 326 -6.12 -3.44 21.47
C ILE A 326 -7.28 -4.41 21.33
N LYS A 327 -8.41 -4.11 21.95
CA LYS A 327 -9.64 -4.90 21.84
C LYS A 327 -10.33 -4.65 20.49
N PRO A 328 -11.10 -5.61 19.95
CA PRO A 328 -11.86 -5.41 18.71
C PRO A 328 -12.77 -4.19 18.75
N GLU A 329 -13.51 -4.01 19.84
CA GLU A 329 -14.45 -2.91 20.03
C GLU A 329 -13.73 -1.54 19.98
N GLN A 330 -12.52 -1.46 20.54
CA GLN A 330 -11.68 -0.26 20.46
C GLN A 330 -11.21 0.00 19.02
N TRP A 331 -10.92 -1.06 18.29
CA TRP A 331 -10.46 -0.94 16.91
C TRP A 331 -11.59 -0.47 15.98
N ASP A 332 -12.81 -0.94 16.16
CA ASP A 332 -13.96 -0.53 15.36
C ASP A 332 -14.19 0.99 15.49
N VAL A 333 -14.19 1.50 16.73
CA VAL A 333 -14.30 2.95 17.01
C VAL A 333 -13.10 3.71 16.44
N LEU A 334 -11.89 3.16 16.58
CA LEU A 334 -10.66 3.78 16.04
C LEU A 334 -10.72 3.94 14.52
N VAL A 335 -11.17 2.91 13.79
CA VAL A 335 -11.29 2.96 12.33
C VAL A 335 -12.33 3.99 11.91
N GLU A 336 -13.43 4.10 12.63
CA GLU A 336 -14.47 5.08 12.36
C GLU A 336 -13.98 6.52 12.60
N ILE A 337 -13.25 6.79 13.71
CA ILE A 337 -12.62 8.10 13.97
C ILE A 337 -11.59 8.46 12.89
N ILE A 338 -10.80 7.49 12.45
CA ILE A 338 -9.81 7.70 11.37
C ILE A 338 -10.51 7.99 10.05
N GLY A 339 -11.73 7.47 9.86
CA GLY A 339 -12.54 7.64 8.65
C GLY A 339 -11.99 6.91 7.43
N GLU A 340 -12.72 6.96 6.34
CA GLU A 340 -12.21 6.55 5.04
C GLU A 340 -11.09 7.49 4.59
N ARG A 341 -10.16 7.02 3.76
CA ARG A 341 -9.08 7.87 3.24
C ARG A 341 -9.73 9.08 2.56
N PRO A 342 -9.49 10.31 3.01
CA PRO A 342 -9.83 11.45 2.19
C PRO A 342 -9.09 11.27 0.86
N ASN A 343 -9.78 11.46 -0.26
CA ASN A 343 -9.12 11.63 -1.56
C ASN A 343 -7.94 12.56 -1.34
N ARG A 344 -6.76 12.20 -1.83
CA ARG A 344 -5.56 13.03 -1.78
C ARG A 344 -5.85 14.36 -2.48
N GLY A 345 -6.48 15.27 -1.75
CA GLY A 345 -6.43 16.68 -2.08
C GLY A 345 -4.97 17.12 -1.95
N ASP A 346 -4.47 17.80 -2.95
CA ASP A 346 -3.18 18.45 -2.94
C ASP A 346 -2.86 19.00 -1.57
N GLY A 347 -1.76 18.59 -0.95
CA GLY A 347 -1.30 19.05 0.37
C GLY A 347 -1.04 20.57 0.48
N ARG A 348 -1.51 21.36 -0.49
CA ARG A 348 -1.46 22.82 -0.56
C ARG A 348 -2.40 23.55 0.40
N ASN A 349 -3.41 22.85 0.98
CA ASN A 349 -4.40 23.44 1.89
C ASN A 349 -4.17 23.10 3.37
N ALA A 350 -2.93 22.92 3.83
CA ALA A 350 -2.64 22.88 5.26
C ALA A 350 -3.08 24.22 5.89
N ARG A 351 -4.11 24.19 6.73
CA ARG A 351 -4.61 25.37 7.45
C ARG A 351 -3.52 25.89 8.39
N LYS A 352 -3.01 27.07 8.10
CA LYS A 352 -1.84 27.68 8.79
C LYS A 352 -2.21 28.49 10.04
N TYR A 353 -3.49 28.74 10.31
CA TYR A 353 -3.97 29.60 11.39
C TYR A 353 -5.03 28.89 12.23
N LEU A 354 -5.04 29.15 13.53
CA LEU A 354 -5.74 28.35 14.54
C LEU A 354 -7.25 28.27 14.29
N PHE A 355 -7.93 29.38 14.12
CA PHE A 355 -9.39 29.44 13.99
C PHE A 355 -9.90 29.54 12.53
N THR A 356 -9.06 29.28 11.53
CA THR A 356 -9.50 29.24 10.15
C THR A 356 -10.57 28.14 9.96
N GLY A 357 -11.76 28.54 9.50
CA GLY A 357 -12.90 27.64 9.28
C GLY A 357 -13.88 27.56 10.45
N THR A 358 -13.52 28.05 11.64
CA THR A 358 -14.38 28.14 12.82
C THR A 358 -15.05 29.53 12.92
N LEU A 359 -14.36 30.58 12.44
CA LEU A 359 -14.89 31.95 12.47
C LEU A 359 -15.90 32.17 11.35
N ARG A 360 -17.06 32.77 11.70
CA ARG A 360 -18.15 33.14 10.77
C ARG A 360 -18.41 34.64 10.79
N CYS A 361 -18.86 35.16 9.68
CA CYS A 361 -19.22 36.56 9.52
C CYS A 361 -20.57 36.85 10.18
N GLY A 362 -20.60 37.72 11.19
CA GLY A 362 -21.81 38.17 11.88
C GLY A 362 -22.40 39.46 11.30
N LYS A 363 -22.11 39.82 10.05
CA LYS A 363 -22.82 40.87 9.34
C LYS A 363 -24.12 40.31 8.81
N ASP A 364 -25.20 41.05 8.98
CA ASP A 364 -26.53 40.65 8.55
C ASP A 364 -26.56 40.12 7.10
N GLY A 365 -27.09 38.90 6.93
CA GLY A 365 -27.24 38.24 5.62
C GLY A 365 -25.98 37.59 5.07
N CYS A 366 -24.83 37.50 5.82
CA CYS A 366 -23.59 36.99 5.26
C CYS A 366 -23.22 35.57 5.71
N ASP A 367 -23.11 35.28 6.97
CA ASP A 367 -22.67 34.01 7.61
C ASP A 367 -21.50 33.25 6.96
N GLN A 368 -20.68 33.90 6.12
CA GLN A 368 -19.53 33.26 5.45
C GLN A 368 -18.36 33.02 6.41
N ARG A 369 -17.62 31.95 6.15
CA ARG A 369 -16.41 31.64 6.93
C ARG A 369 -15.31 32.66 6.66
N LEU A 370 -14.70 33.21 7.71
CA LEU A 370 -13.57 34.12 7.62
C LEU A 370 -12.31 33.38 7.17
N ARG A 371 -11.48 34.08 6.38
CA ARG A 371 -10.18 33.61 5.94
C ARG A 371 -9.07 34.37 6.67
N ALA A 372 -7.98 33.71 6.94
CA ALA A 372 -6.77 34.37 7.43
C ALA A 372 -6.02 34.99 6.24
N VAL A 373 -5.66 36.26 6.39
CA VAL A 373 -4.93 37.04 5.38
C VAL A 373 -3.73 37.69 6.07
N LYS A 374 -2.52 37.46 5.56
CA LYS A 374 -1.31 38.11 6.08
C LYS A 374 -1.39 39.64 5.87
N ALA A 375 -0.87 40.40 6.81
CA ALA A 375 -0.67 41.81 6.63
C ALA A 375 0.33 42.05 5.50
N SER A 376 0.12 43.13 4.71
CA SER A 376 1.07 43.52 3.67
C SER A 376 2.37 44.07 4.32
N ALA A 377 3.50 43.92 3.64
CA ALA A 377 4.78 44.44 4.10
C ALA A 377 4.75 45.97 4.33
N SER A 378 3.89 46.68 3.59
CA SER A 378 3.68 48.15 3.71
C SER A 378 2.78 48.56 4.88
N SER A 379 2.21 47.62 5.65
CA SER A 379 1.23 47.93 6.70
C SER A 379 1.83 48.38 8.03
N GLY A 380 3.17 48.38 8.18
CA GLY A 380 3.88 48.72 9.44
C GLY A 380 3.60 47.73 10.59
N LYS A 381 3.06 46.53 10.28
CA LYS A 381 2.79 45.47 11.24
C LYS A 381 3.98 44.54 11.39
N PRO A 382 4.18 43.91 12.57
CA PRO A 382 5.25 42.94 12.80
C PRO A 382 5.20 41.77 11.80
N GLU A 383 6.34 41.14 11.56
CA GLU A 383 6.43 39.97 10.71
C GLU A 383 5.53 38.83 11.25
N GLY A 384 4.82 38.16 10.36
CA GLY A 384 3.88 37.09 10.72
C GLY A 384 2.48 37.56 11.15
N PHE A 385 2.24 38.88 11.23
CA PHE A 385 0.95 39.44 11.57
C PHE A 385 -0.10 39.10 10.50
N PHE A 386 -1.32 38.79 10.93
CA PHE A 386 -2.43 38.43 10.06
C PHE A 386 -3.77 38.91 10.60
N TYR A 387 -4.74 38.93 9.72
CA TYR A 387 -6.12 39.24 10.03
C TYR A 387 -7.01 38.07 9.67
N TYR A 388 -8.12 37.89 10.41
CA TYR A 388 -9.25 37.13 9.92
C TYR A 388 -10.20 38.09 9.20
N GLN A 389 -10.55 37.76 7.95
CA GLN A 389 -11.33 38.62 7.09
C GLN A 389 -12.43 37.84 6.36
N CYS A 390 -13.62 38.45 6.25
CA CYS A 390 -14.66 37.92 5.38
C CYS A 390 -14.23 38.06 3.91
N PRO A 391 -14.41 37.02 3.08
CA PRO A 391 -14.14 37.11 1.64
C PRO A 391 -14.90 38.28 0.99
N SER A 392 -14.38 38.78 -0.14
CA SER A 392 -15.09 39.79 -0.96
C SER A 392 -16.37 39.21 -1.59
N SER A 393 -17.23 40.08 -2.09
CA SER A 393 -18.46 39.66 -2.78
C SER A 393 -18.20 38.78 -4.00
N ALA A 394 -17.15 39.02 -4.76
CA ALA A 394 -16.69 38.15 -5.85
C ALA A 394 -16.27 36.74 -5.41
N GLN A 395 -16.02 36.55 -4.11
CA GLN A 395 -15.62 35.28 -3.50
C GLN A 395 -16.70 34.69 -2.59
N GLY A 396 -17.91 35.20 -2.68
CA GLY A 396 -19.10 34.73 -1.94
C GLY A 396 -19.24 35.28 -0.53
N GLY A 397 -18.45 36.28 -0.12
CA GLY A 397 -18.54 36.94 1.17
C GLY A 397 -19.07 38.37 1.04
N CYS A 398 -19.07 39.15 2.15
CA CYS A 398 -19.44 40.56 2.15
C CYS A 398 -18.26 41.52 2.18
N GLY A 399 -17.04 41.04 2.40
CA GLY A 399 -15.84 41.87 2.58
C GLY A 399 -15.86 42.82 3.82
N GLY A 400 -16.97 42.87 4.56
CA GLY A 400 -17.25 43.89 5.56
C GLY A 400 -16.66 43.66 6.94
N ILE A 401 -16.05 42.49 7.19
CA ILE A 401 -15.42 42.18 8.51
C ILE A 401 -13.95 41.89 8.33
N ARG A 402 -13.14 42.60 9.14
CA ARG A 402 -11.73 42.35 9.35
C ARG A 402 -11.41 42.48 10.82
N ILE A 403 -10.69 41.53 11.41
CA ILE A 403 -10.34 41.49 12.82
C ILE A 403 -8.91 41.02 13.01
N ASP A 404 -8.22 41.51 14.05
CA ASP A 404 -6.85 41.14 14.39
C ASP A 404 -6.73 39.65 14.70
N GLY A 405 -5.89 38.94 13.97
CA GLY A 405 -5.74 37.49 14.08
C GLY A 405 -5.03 37.08 15.39
N TRP A 406 -4.03 37.83 15.83
CA TRP A 406 -3.28 37.53 17.07
C TRP A 406 -4.15 37.69 18.31
N GLU A 407 -4.92 38.77 18.39
CA GLU A 407 -5.84 39.02 19.53
C GLU A 407 -6.99 38.00 19.55
N VAL A 408 -7.52 37.63 18.38
CA VAL A 408 -8.53 36.58 18.26
C VAL A 408 -7.99 35.24 18.75
N ASP A 409 -6.80 34.82 18.28
CA ASP A 409 -6.18 33.56 18.66
C ASP A 409 -5.89 33.54 20.17
N LYS A 410 -5.41 34.63 20.74
CA LYS A 410 -5.13 34.78 22.18
C LYS A 410 -6.41 34.71 23.03
N TYR A 411 -7.47 35.37 22.64
CA TYR A 411 -8.71 35.41 23.37
C TYR A 411 -9.47 34.07 23.30
N LEU A 412 -9.67 33.55 22.11
CA LEU A 412 -10.41 32.30 21.91
C LEU A 412 -9.65 31.09 22.47
N SER A 413 -8.33 31.08 22.47
CA SER A 413 -7.55 30.02 23.14
C SER A 413 -7.86 29.92 24.62
N LYS A 414 -8.01 31.05 25.32
CA LYS A 414 -8.42 31.06 26.74
C LYS A 414 -9.81 30.45 26.93
N ILE A 415 -10.77 30.77 26.06
CA ILE A 415 -12.12 30.22 26.08
C ILE A 415 -12.11 28.70 25.83
N VAL A 416 -11.35 28.24 24.84
CA VAL A 416 -11.22 26.82 24.52
C VAL A 416 -10.67 26.06 25.72
N VAL A 417 -9.59 26.54 26.36
CA VAL A 417 -9.00 25.90 27.53
C VAL A 417 -10.00 25.86 28.69
N ALA A 418 -10.63 26.98 29.02
CA ALA A 418 -11.59 27.05 30.13
C ALA A 418 -12.82 26.14 29.92
N LYS A 419 -13.36 26.11 28.67
CA LYS A 419 -14.48 25.23 28.34
C LYS A 419 -14.09 23.76 28.38
N TYR A 420 -12.91 23.41 27.90
CA TYR A 420 -12.42 22.04 27.97
C TYR A 420 -12.24 21.57 29.42
N GLU A 421 -11.66 22.41 30.29
CA GLU A 421 -11.52 22.13 31.72
C GLU A 421 -12.90 21.95 32.37
N GLN A 422 -13.86 22.80 32.06
CA GLN A 422 -15.24 22.71 32.57
C GLN A 422 -15.95 21.43 32.10
N GLN A 423 -15.81 21.07 30.83
CA GLN A 423 -16.34 19.82 30.27
C GLN A 423 -15.70 18.59 30.91
N THR A 424 -14.39 18.63 31.17
CA THR A 424 -13.67 17.53 31.83
C THR A 424 -14.10 17.36 33.26
N ALA A 425 -14.21 18.44 34.03
CA ALA A 425 -14.71 18.42 35.43
C ALA A 425 -16.15 17.89 35.54
N ARG A 426 -17.05 18.27 34.60
CA ARG A 426 -18.41 17.72 34.54
C ARG A 426 -18.41 16.22 34.23
N ARG A 427 -17.52 15.76 33.35
CA ARG A 427 -17.42 14.35 32.99
C ARG A 427 -16.83 13.47 34.08
N GLU A 428 -15.93 13.99 34.90
CA GLU A 428 -15.39 13.30 36.09
C GLU A 428 -16.45 13.14 37.21
N ALA A 429 -17.43 14.04 37.27
CA ALA A 429 -18.52 13.98 38.25
C ALA A 429 -19.64 12.98 37.88
N VAL A 430 -19.68 12.50 36.61
CA VAL A 430 -20.68 11.52 36.15
C VAL A 430 -20.11 10.11 36.27
N ALA A 431 -20.74 9.30 37.10
CA ALA A 431 -20.36 7.95 37.55
C ALA A 431 -20.10 6.94 36.41
N ALA A 432 -19.39 5.87 36.80
CA ALA A 432 -19.10 4.58 36.17
C ALA A 432 -19.64 4.29 34.75
N PRO A 433 -18.85 3.67 33.87
CA PRO A 433 -19.23 3.44 32.49
C PRO A 433 -20.48 2.56 32.41
N ALA A 434 -21.58 3.15 31.97
CA ALA A 434 -22.81 2.41 31.66
C ALA A 434 -22.51 1.35 30.59
N LYS A 435 -23.14 0.19 30.71
CA LYS A 435 -23.13 -0.80 29.63
C LYS A 435 -24.09 -0.34 28.52
N TRP A 436 -23.69 -0.52 27.27
CA TRP A 436 -24.59 -0.26 26.15
C TRP A 436 -25.78 -1.21 26.20
N THR A 437 -26.99 -0.66 26.15
CA THR A 437 -28.23 -1.41 26.45
C THR A 437 -28.67 -2.32 25.28
N LYS A 438 -28.27 -2.01 24.03
CA LYS A 438 -28.71 -2.72 22.83
C LYS A 438 -27.72 -3.78 22.33
N GLU A 439 -26.84 -4.31 23.21
CA GLU A 439 -25.90 -5.39 22.86
C GLU A 439 -26.63 -6.67 22.43
N ALA A 440 -27.76 -6.97 23.09
CA ALA A 440 -28.59 -8.15 22.78
C ALA A 440 -29.28 -8.02 21.40
N GLU A 441 -29.79 -6.83 21.06
CA GLU A 441 -30.40 -6.57 19.75
C GLU A 441 -29.36 -6.75 18.64
N LEU A 442 -28.15 -6.22 18.81
CA LEU A 442 -27.04 -6.38 17.85
C LEU A 442 -26.67 -7.85 17.65
N ALA A 443 -26.62 -8.62 18.74
CA ALA A 443 -26.30 -10.04 18.67
C ALA A 443 -27.41 -10.83 17.94
N ALA A 444 -28.69 -10.52 18.17
CA ALA A 444 -29.81 -11.14 17.50
C ALA A 444 -29.78 -10.92 15.97
N VAL A 445 -29.58 -9.67 15.52
CA VAL A 445 -29.47 -9.36 14.08
C VAL A 445 -28.28 -10.10 13.42
N GLN A 446 -27.16 -10.24 14.15
CA GLN A 446 -26.01 -11.01 13.64
C GLN A 446 -26.33 -12.53 13.51
N GLU A 447 -27.14 -13.08 14.41
CA GLU A 447 -27.60 -14.45 14.37
C GLU A 447 -28.59 -14.66 13.23
N ASP A 448 -29.56 -13.75 13.04
CA ASP A 448 -30.51 -13.77 11.93
C ASP A 448 -29.81 -13.77 10.57
N ILE A 449 -28.79 -12.94 10.40
CA ILE A 449 -27.96 -12.94 9.17
C ILE A 449 -27.25 -14.29 8.98
N ALA A 450 -26.74 -14.90 10.05
CA ALA A 450 -26.06 -16.18 9.99
C ALA A 450 -27.04 -17.31 9.60
N ASP A 451 -28.24 -17.29 10.15
CA ASP A 451 -29.29 -18.26 9.84
C ASP A 451 -29.85 -18.10 8.42
N LEU A 452 -30.03 -16.84 7.98
CA LEU A 452 -30.42 -16.55 6.60
C LEU A 452 -29.39 -17.10 5.59
N LYS A 453 -28.10 -16.90 5.86
CA LYS A 453 -27.00 -17.46 5.06
C LYS A 453 -27.00 -18.98 5.06
N LYS A 454 -27.31 -19.61 6.19
CA LYS A 454 -27.43 -21.06 6.33
C LYS A 454 -28.62 -21.60 5.52
N ALA A 455 -29.81 -21.00 5.66
CA ALA A 455 -30.99 -21.36 4.91
C ALA A 455 -30.80 -21.27 3.38
N ARG A 456 -30.03 -20.27 2.92
CA ARG A 456 -29.68 -20.15 1.49
C ARG A 456 -28.74 -21.25 1.01
N ARG A 457 -27.74 -21.62 1.81
CA ARG A 457 -26.84 -22.76 1.49
C ARG A 457 -27.59 -24.10 1.42
N GLU A 458 -28.54 -24.28 2.31
CA GLU A 458 -29.41 -25.48 2.37
C GLU A 458 -30.52 -25.44 1.32
N ARG A 459 -30.56 -24.41 0.45
CA ARG A 459 -31.57 -24.20 -0.60
C ARG A 459 -33.02 -24.12 -0.07
N LYS A 460 -33.20 -23.73 1.19
CA LYS A 460 -34.53 -23.59 1.81
C LYS A 460 -35.24 -22.28 1.41
N ILE A 461 -34.51 -21.33 0.87
CA ILE A 461 -35.05 -20.03 0.42
C ILE A 461 -34.56 -19.69 -0.99
N SER A 462 -35.39 -18.96 -1.75
CA SER A 462 -35.03 -18.46 -3.07
C SER A 462 -33.92 -17.41 -3.00
N ALA A 463 -33.24 -17.17 -4.13
CA ALA A 463 -32.22 -16.10 -4.19
C ALA A 463 -32.83 -14.71 -3.96
N GLU A 464 -33.98 -14.47 -4.54
CA GLU A 464 -34.70 -13.21 -4.50
C GLU A 464 -35.08 -12.84 -3.05
N ARG A 465 -35.70 -13.77 -2.33
CA ARG A 465 -36.03 -13.61 -0.91
C ARG A 465 -34.78 -13.43 -0.04
N TYR A 466 -33.73 -14.21 -0.31
CA TYR A 466 -32.46 -14.08 0.41
C TYR A 466 -31.87 -12.67 0.32
N TYR A 467 -31.83 -12.08 -0.88
CA TYR A 467 -31.26 -10.73 -1.05
C TYR A 467 -32.16 -9.64 -0.49
N ALA A 468 -33.48 -9.80 -0.55
CA ALA A 468 -34.41 -8.86 0.05
C ALA A 468 -34.27 -8.80 1.57
N ASP A 469 -34.30 -9.97 2.24
CA ASP A 469 -34.16 -10.04 3.69
C ASP A 469 -32.76 -9.62 4.16
N LEU A 470 -31.70 -10.01 3.42
CA LEU A 470 -30.32 -9.63 3.74
C LEU A 470 -30.11 -8.12 3.75
N ASN A 471 -30.65 -7.39 2.79
CA ASN A 471 -30.54 -5.93 2.73
C ASN A 471 -31.18 -5.25 3.95
N GLY A 472 -32.32 -5.76 4.43
CA GLY A 472 -32.97 -5.29 5.65
C GLY A 472 -32.12 -5.49 6.90
N TYR A 473 -31.62 -6.69 7.10
CA TYR A 473 -30.77 -7.01 8.24
C TYR A 473 -29.41 -6.29 8.20
N GLU A 474 -28.81 -6.12 7.03
CA GLU A 474 -27.56 -5.36 6.89
C GLU A 474 -27.74 -3.86 7.19
N ALA A 475 -28.86 -3.25 6.82
CA ALA A 475 -29.21 -1.88 7.19
C ALA A 475 -29.39 -1.73 8.70
N GLU A 476 -30.08 -2.67 9.35
CA GLU A 476 -30.29 -2.69 10.80
C GLU A 476 -28.98 -2.92 11.55
N LEU A 477 -28.16 -3.87 11.12
CA LEU A 477 -26.82 -4.10 11.66
C LEU A 477 -25.95 -2.87 11.58
N SER A 478 -25.99 -2.14 10.44
CA SER A 478 -25.26 -0.89 10.24
C SER A 478 -25.71 0.17 11.24
N LYS A 479 -27.02 0.34 11.43
CA LYS A 479 -27.61 1.31 12.37
C LYS A 479 -27.23 1.01 13.83
N LEU A 480 -27.35 -0.25 14.25
CA LEU A 480 -27.00 -0.68 15.62
C LEU A 480 -25.48 -0.57 15.85
N SER A 481 -24.67 -0.93 14.88
CA SER A 481 -23.21 -0.78 14.95
C SER A 481 -22.78 0.68 15.07
N ALA A 482 -23.40 1.58 14.32
CA ALA A 482 -23.14 3.01 14.39
C ALA A 482 -23.53 3.57 15.78
N ALA A 483 -24.69 3.17 16.33
CA ALA A 483 -25.14 3.57 17.67
C ALA A 483 -24.20 3.07 18.77
N ARG A 484 -23.74 1.81 18.67
CA ARG A 484 -22.74 1.23 19.59
C ARG A 484 -21.42 1.99 19.53
N ASN A 485 -20.95 2.27 18.34
CA ASN A 485 -19.70 2.99 18.15
C ASN A 485 -19.78 4.43 18.67
N ALA A 486 -20.92 5.10 18.51
CA ALA A 486 -21.16 6.41 19.08
C ALA A 486 -21.11 6.38 20.62
N PHE A 487 -21.74 5.37 21.23
CA PHE A 487 -21.66 5.15 22.67
C PHE A 487 -20.23 4.90 23.16
N LEU A 488 -19.49 4.00 22.49
CA LEU A 488 -18.11 3.70 22.84
C LEU A 488 -17.17 4.90 22.63
N ARG A 489 -17.43 5.75 21.64
CA ARG A 489 -16.70 7.01 21.47
C ARG A 489 -16.87 7.92 22.67
N LYS A 490 -18.10 8.10 23.16
CA LYS A 490 -18.38 8.90 24.37
C LYS A 490 -17.58 8.32 25.56
N GLN A 491 -17.60 7.00 25.72
CA GLN A 491 -16.90 6.31 26.81
C GLN A 491 -15.38 6.44 26.74
N TYR A 492 -14.77 6.30 25.54
CA TYR A 492 -13.31 6.41 25.38
C TYR A 492 -12.82 7.87 25.42
N ALA A 493 -13.65 8.82 25.00
CA ALA A 493 -13.34 10.23 25.14
C ALA A 493 -13.24 10.67 26.61
N THR A 494 -13.95 9.98 27.51
CA THR A 494 -13.90 10.20 28.97
C THR A 494 -12.78 9.44 29.68
N ALA A 495 -12.26 8.36 29.10
CA ALA A 495 -11.22 7.52 29.72
C ALA A 495 -9.77 8.02 29.47
N GLY A 496 -9.57 9.15 28.79
CA GLY A 496 -8.26 9.78 28.60
C GLY A 496 -7.69 10.29 29.93
N LYS A 497 -6.35 10.25 30.12
CA LYS A 497 -5.72 10.89 31.27
C LYS A 497 -6.12 12.36 31.33
N PRO A 498 -6.44 12.90 32.51
CA PRO A 498 -6.71 14.32 32.66
C PRO A 498 -5.48 15.10 32.21
N VAL A 499 -5.64 15.86 31.12
CA VAL A 499 -4.60 16.74 30.56
C VAL A 499 -4.82 18.10 31.21
N ASN A 500 -3.78 18.63 31.87
CA ASN A 500 -3.82 20.03 32.32
C ASN A 500 -3.63 20.93 31.10
N LEU A 501 -4.72 21.12 30.34
CA LEU A 501 -4.67 21.80 29.05
C LEU A 501 -4.12 23.23 29.16
N ARG A 502 -4.30 23.88 30.29
CA ARG A 502 -3.78 25.24 30.54
C ARG A 502 -2.25 25.29 30.56
N GLN A 503 -1.61 24.28 31.16
CA GLN A 503 -0.15 24.19 31.20
C GLN A 503 0.40 23.70 29.88
N ASP A 504 -0.29 22.78 29.22
CA ASP A 504 0.20 22.12 28.00
C ASP A 504 -0.06 22.94 26.72
N TRP A 505 -1.03 23.87 26.73
CA TRP A 505 -1.47 24.64 25.57
C TRP A 505 -0.35 25.32 24.76
N PRO A 506 0.64 25.99 25.40
CA PRO A 506 1.73 26.64 24.66
C PRO A 506 2.68 25.66 23.95
N GLY A 507 2.74 24.41 24.45
CA GLY A 507 3.59 23.35 23.89
C GLY A 507 2.92 22.52 22.82
N LEU A 508 1.60 22.68 22.62
CA LEU A 508 0.85 21.95 21.61
C LEU A 508 1.15 22.46 20.20
N THR A 509 1.19 21.52 19.25
CA THR A 509 1.24 21.88 17.82
C THR A 509 -0.07 22.52 17.38
N LEU A 510 -0.04 23.31 16.31
CA LEU A 510 -1.23 23.94 15.73
C LEU A 510 -2.35 22.91 15.43
N ALA A 511 -1.99 21.71 15.01
CA ALA A 511 -2.95 20.65 14.74
C ALA A 511 -3.64 20.13 16.00
N GLU A 512 -2.91 20.04 17.12
CA GLU A 512 -3.46 19.65 18.43
C GLU A 512 -4.35 20.74 18.99
N GLN A 513 -3.90 21.99 18.97
CA GLN A 513 -4.73 23.14 19.39
C GLN A 513 -6.05 23.16 18.61
N ARG A 514 -6.01 22.95 17.29
CA ARG A 514 -7.21 22.88 16.47
C ARG A 514 -8.14 21.73 16.85
N ALA A 515 -7.61 20.56 17.20
CA ALA A 515 -8.43 19.45 17.65
C ALA A 515 -9.22 19.79 18.93
N TYR A 516 -8.62 20.58 19.85
CA TYR A 516 -9.33 21.10 21.01
C TYR A 516 -10.36 22.18 20.64
N VAL A 517 -10.04 23.06 19.69
CA VAL A 517 -11.00 24.05 19.16
C VAL A 517 -12.24 23.37 18.58
N GLU A 518 -12.05 22.38 17.73
CA GLU A 518 -13.15 21.65 17.05
C GLU A 518 -14.02 20.84 18.04
N ARG A 519 -13.48 20.49 19.22
CA ARG A 519 -14.23 19.79 20.29
C ARG A 519 -15.04 20.73 21.16
N THR A 520 -14.58 21.96 21.32
CA THR A 520 -15.18 22.91 22.27
C THR A 520 -16.08 23.94 21.60
N LEU A 521 -15.79 24.30 20.35
CA LEU A 521 -16.47 25.35 19.60
C LEU A 521 -16.97 24.82 18.25
N SER A 522 -18.26 24.89 18.00
CA SER A 522 -18.86 24.59 16.68
C SER A 522 -18.65 25.75 15.69
N ALA A 523 -18.74 26.98 16.16
CA ALA A 523 -18.51 28.20 15.41
C ALA A 523 -18.18 29.38 16.34
N VAL A 524 -17.65 30.45 15.79
CA VAL A 524 -17.54 31.75 16.47
C VAL A 524 -18.01 32.82 15.51
N THR A 525 -19.07 33.53 15.85
CA THR A 525 -19.59 34.65 15.06
C THR A 525 -18.80 35.90 15.37
N VAL A 526 -18.30 36.57 14.33
CA VAL A 526 -17.53 37.81 14.42
C VAL A 526 -18.40 38.99 14.01
N LEU A 527 -18.73 39.85 14.96
CA LEU A 527 -19.57 41.02 14.70
C LEU A 527 -18.80 42.17 14.02
N PRO A 528 -19.48 43.04 13.26
CA PRO A 528 -18.91 44.27 12.71
C PRO A 528 -18.36 45.19 13.81
N ALA A 529 -17.36 45.99 13.49
CA ALA A 529 -16.76 46.93 14.46
C ALA A 529 -17.65 48.17 14.74
N GLY A 530 -18.71 48.39 13.98
CA GLY A 530 -19.54 49.60 14.10
C GLY A 530 -18.78 50.86 13.70
N ALA A 531 -19.27 52.03 14.14
CA ALA A 531 -18.68 53.33 13.82
C ALA A 531 -17.44 53.63 14.67
N LYS A 532 -17.13 52.86 15.72
CA LYS A 532 -15.97 53.10 16.62
C LYS A 532 -14.69 52.53 16.01
N ARG A 533 -13.63 53.36 15.99
CA ARG A 533 -12.35 53.01 15.35
C ARG A 533 -11.53 51.92 16.04
N ARG A 534 -11.78 51.66 17.37
CA ARG A 534 -11.16 50.60 18.17
C ARG A 534 -12.21 49.95 19.07
N VAL A 535 -12.64 48.75 18.74
CA VAL A 535 -13.56 47.93 19.54
C VAL A 535 -12.79 46.72 20.07
N PRO A 536 -12.83 46.44 21.37
CA PRO A 536 -12.18 45.27 21.96
C PRO A 536 -12.61 43.99 21.24
N VAL A 537 -11.68 43.08 21.01
CA VAL A 537 -11.91 41.82 20.26
C VAL A 537 -12.98 40.98 20.97
N GLU A 538 -12.98 41.01 22.32
CA GLU A 538 -13.89 40.26 23.18
C GLU A 538 -15.38 40.60 22.92
N THR A 539 -15.68 41.87 22.65
CA THR A 539 -17.07 42.33 22.42
C THR A 539 -17.59 41.98 21.03
N ARG A 540 -16.71 41.56 20.13
CA ARG A 540 -17.03 41.22 18.74
C ARG A 540 -17.13 39.72 18.48
N LEU A 541 -16.75 38.88 19.44
CA LEU A 541 -16.70 37.45 19.27
C LEU A 541 -17.83 36.78 20.10
N ILE A 542 -18.70 36.08 19.40
CA ILE A 542 -19.75 35.26 20.01
C ILE A 542 -19.41 33.79 19.79
N PRO A 543 -18.80 33.10 20.78
CA PRO A 543 -18.48 31.68 20.65
C PRO A 543 -19.74 30.83 20.78
N VAL A 544 -19.95 29.93 19.82
CA VAL A 544 -21.01 28.93 19.85
C VAL A 544 -20.37 27.60 20.26
N PRO A 545 -20.67 27.11 21.47
CA PRO A 545 -20.13 25.82 21.92
C PRO A 545 -20.67 24.68 21.06
N VAL A 546 -19.94 23.58 21.04
CA VAL A 546 -20.48 22.29 20.59
C VAL A 546 -21.60 21.93 21.55
N ALA A 547 -22.79 21.59 21.05
CA ALA A 547 -23.91 21.18 21.87
C ALA A 547 -23.49 19.95 22.71
N ASP A 548 -23.70 20.04 24.03
CA ASP A 548 -23.60 18.88 24.89
C ASP A 548 -24.78 17.97 24.52
N ASP A 549 -24.52 16.83 23.86
CA ASP A 549 -25.53 15.83 23.48
C ASP A 549 -26.15 15.09 24.69
N ASP A 550 -26.22 15.71 25.84
CA ASP A 550 -26.73 15.12 27.11
C ASP A 550 -28.16 15.59 27.48
N ALA A 551 -28.92 16.07 26.48
CA ALA A 551 -30.34 16.40 26.68
C ALA A 551 -31.22 15.64 25.65
N ALA A 552 -31.13 14.30 25.64
CA ALA A 552 -32.14 13.40 25.10
C ALA A 552 -32.00 12.00 25.69
#